data_bb2445c02599c4898349d0b3ffdd83b5
#
_entry.id   bb2445c02599c4898349d0b3ffdd83b5
#
_cell.length_a   1.000
_cell.length_b   1.000
_cell.length_c   1.000
_cell.angle_alpha   90.00
_cell.angle_beta   90.00
_cell.angle_gamma   90.00
#
_symmetry.space_group_name_H-M   'P 1'
#
loop_
_entity.id
_entity.type
_entity.pdbx_description
1 polymer ?
#
loop_
_entity_poly.entity_id
_entity_poly.type
_entity_poly.pdbx_seq_one_letter_code
_entity_poly.pdbx_strand_id
1 'polypeptide(L)'
;AMAGAGWGVQPAAAVTADSAFPKPKHGQPIEAKVDPKTGEVTVNEDVIVRYSSCVGCYSSCGNRVKIDRETGRVLGVGGNPYNPACAYPFLSDDAPLTEAYQSMSFANGKGNQLRGTVCGRGNATLDGYTQPDRITTPLKRAGARGEGKWKPISWDQLIQEVTEGGKLFAEIGEDREIEGFKA
;
A
#
# COMPACT_ATOMS: atom_id res chain seq x y z
N ALA A 1 27.52 4.26 21.87
CA ALA A 1 26.13 3.78 21.86
C ALA A 1 25.29 4.82 21.09
N MET A 2 25.10 4.63 19.82
CA MET A 2 24.16 5.43 19.01
C MET A 2 22.82 4.73 19.03
N ALA A 3 21.83 5.38 19.63
CA ALA A 3 20.46 4.92 19.63
C ALA A 3 19.90 4.99 18.20
N GLY A 4 19.58 3.84 17.64
CA GLY A 4 18.88 3.76 16.37
C GLY A 4 17.54 4.46 16.47
N ALA A 5 17.33 5.49 15.64
CA ALA A 5 16.02 6.07 15.44
C ALA A 5 15.15 5.02 14.74
N GLY A 6 14.44 4.22 15.52
CA GLY A 6 13.37 3.38 15.01
C GLY A 6 12.35 4.29 14.35
N TRP A 7 11.99 4.00 13.11
CA TRP A 7 10.77 4.51 12.49
C TRP A 7 9.59 3.90 13.23
N GLY A 8 9.33 4.42 14.43
CA GLY A 8 8.11 4.12 15.14
C GLY A 8 6.95 4.68 14.33
N VAL A 9 6.17 3.80 13.74
CA VAL A 9 4.81 4.16 13.33
C VAL A 9 4.11 4.56 14.63
N GLN A 10 4.00 5.87 14.86
CA GLN A 10 3.19 6.36 15.96
C GLN A 10 1.79 5.82 15.74
N PRO A 11 1.17 5.19 16.76
CA PRO A 11 -0.23 4.85 16.67
C PRO A 11 -0.98 6.14 16.31
N ALA A 12 -1.69 6.11 15.19
CA ALA A 12 -2.52 7.23 14.79
C ALA A 12 -3.41 7.57 15.98
N ALA A 13 -3.25 8.77 16.54
CA ALA A 13 -4.13 9.25 17.60
C ALA A 13 -5.57 8.97 17.14
N ALA A 14 -6.38 8.39 18.03
CA ALA A 14 -7.75 8.04 17.74
C ALA A 14 -8.44 9.27 17.13
N VAL A 15 -8.66 9.22 15.82
CA VAL A 15 -9.33 10.30 15.09
C VAL A 15 -10.79 10.15 15.46
N THR A 16 -11.23 10.91 16.45
CA THR A 16 -12.66 11.02 16.76
C THR A 16 -13.38 11.53 15.52
N ALA A 17 -14.61 11.09 15.30
CA ALA A 17 -15.41 11.42 14.11
C ALA A 17 -15.55 12.95 13.85
N ASP A 18 -15.21 13.78 14.82
CA ASP A 18 -15.19 15.25 14.77
C ASP A 18 -13.81 15.86 14.61
N SER A 19 -12.77 15.08 14.37
CA SER A 19 -11.45 15.64 14.24
C SER A 19 -11.27 16.40 12.92
N ALA A 20 -10.48 17.44 13.01
CA ALA A 20 -10.16 18.54 12.11
C ALA A 20 -9.75 18.23 10.65
N PHE A 21 -10.02 17.04 10.14
CA PHE A 21 -9.91 16.79 8.71
C PHE A 21 -11.22 17.25 8.04
N PRO A 22 -11.15 18.13 7.05
CA PRO A 22 -12.33 18.45 6.27
C PRO A 22 -12.94 17.14 5.77
N LYS A 23 -14.23 16.94 6.03
CA LYS A 23 -14.95 15.77 5.50
C LYS A 23 -14.72 15.77 4.01
N PRO A 24 -14.05 14.76 3.43
CA PRO A 24 -13.84 14.76 2.00
C PRO A 24 -15.21 14.80 1.32
N LYS A 25 -15.33 15.58 0.27
CA LYS A 25 -16.54 15.67 -0.54
C LYS A 25 -16.95 14.26 -1.04
N HIS A 26 -15.97 13.39 -1.18
CA HIS A 26 -16.09 12.03 -1.66
C HIS A 26 -15.50 11.05 -0.65
N GLY A 27 -16.29 10.08 -0.27
CA GLY A 27 -15.88 8.99 0.61
C GLY A 27 -15.69 9.39 2.08
N GLN A 28 -16.43 8.77 2.96
CA GLN A 28 -16.18 8.87 4.39
C GLN A 28 -14.94 8.04 4.74
N PRO A 29 -14.11 8.48 5.71
CA PRO A 29 -12.95 7.71 6.17
C PRO A 29 -13.34 6.47 7.00
N ILE A 30 -14.60 6.09 7.00
CA ILE A 30 -15.18 4.97 7.74
C ILE A 30 -15.82 3.98 6.76
N GLU A 31 -15.86 2.72 7.14
CA GLU A 31 -16.57 1.69 6.40
C GLU A 31 -18.02 1.55 6.87
N ALA A 32 -18.82 0.87 6.06
CA ALA A 32 -20.18 0.49 6.43
C ALA A 32 -20.44 -0.98 6.15
N LYS A 33 -21.30 -1.58 6.96
CA LYS A 33 -21.93 -2.86 6.67
C LYS A 33 -23.20 -2.59 5.88
N VAL A 34 -23.40 -3.35 4.83
CA VAL A 34 -24.63 -3.26 4.02
C VAL A 34 -25.40 -4.56 4.17
N ASP A 35 -26.65 -4.46 4.58
CA ASP A 35 -27.53 -5.63 4.65
C ASP A 35 -27.76 -6.17 3.23
N PRO A 36 -27.46 -7.46 2.96
CA PRO A 36 -27.54 -8.02 1.61
C PRO A 36 -28.98 -8.14 1.07
N LYS A 37 -30.01 -8.08 1.94
CA LYS A 37 -31.40 -8.22 1.56
C LYS A 37 -32.09 -6.86 1.38
N THR A 38 -31.87 -5.95 2.33
CA THR A 38 -32.54 -4.66 2.36
C THR A 38 -31.74 -3.55 1.72
N GLY A 39 -30.41 -3.68 1.65
CA GLY A 39 -29.49 -2.63 1.23
C GLY A 39 -29.29 -1.56 2.30
N GLU A 40 -29.80 -1.77 3.52
CA GLU A 40 -29.60 -0.84 4.63
C GLU A 40 -28.13 -0.71 4.97
N VAL A 41 -27.69 0.52 5.21
CA VAL A 41 -26.28 0.86 5.47
C VAL A 41 -26.10 1.17 6.94
N THR A 42 -25.28 0.36 7.62
CA THR A 42 -24.86 0.61 9.00
C THR A 42 -23.37 0.94 9.02
N VAL A 43 -23.03 2.12 9.51
CA VAL A 43 -21.64 2.57 9.59
C VAL A 43 -20.83 1.69 10.54
N ASN A 44 -19.63 1.29 10.11
CA ASN A 44 -18.68 0.55 10.93
C ASN A 44 -17.58 1.51 11.43
N GLU A 45 -17.71 1.93 12.67
CA GLU A 45 -16.79 2.89 13.28
C GLU A 45 -15.42 2.30 13.64
N ASP A 46 -15.30 0.97 13.69
CA ASP A 46 -14.05 0.28 14.01
C ASP A 46 -13.06 0.28 12.84
N VAL A 47 -13.51 0.64 11.64
CA VAL A 47 -12.71 0.62 10.43
C VAL A 47 -12.57 2.01 9.84
N ILE A 48 -11.34 2.40 9.60
CA ILE A 48 -11.00 3.61 8.85
C ILE A 48 -10.74 3.24 7.39
N VAL A 49 -11.31 3.99 6.47
CA VAL A 49 -11.01 3.87 5.04
C VAL A 49 -10.07 5.00 4.61
N ARG A 50 -9.03 4.67 3.86
CA ARG A 50 -8.15 5.63 3.19
C ARG A 50 -8.08 5.31 1.72
N TYR A 51 -7.97 6.35 0.92
CA TYR A 51 -7.82 6.24 -0.53
C TYR A 51 -6.36 6.46 -0.92
N SER A 52 -5.91 5.67 -1.88
CA SER A 52 -4.54 5.71 -2.41
C SER A 52 -4.57 5.31 -3.88
N SER A 53 -3.42 5.30 -4.53
CA SER A 53 -3.28 4.80 -5.89
C SER A 53 -2.44 3.53 -5.91
N CYS A 54 -2.84 2.59 -6.75
CA CYS A 54 -2.03 1.42 -7.05
C CYS A 54 -0.89 1.83 -7.99
N VAL A 55 0.34 1.51 -7.60
CA VAL A 55 1.53 1.76 -8.42
C VAL A 55 2.11 0.47 -9.03
N GLY A 56 1.33 -0.61 -9.05
CA GLY A 56 1.73 -1.90 -9.60
C GLY A 56 1.87 -1.94 -11.12
N CYS A 57 1.27 -0.97 -11.82
CA CYS A 57 1.38 -0.76 -13.27
C CYS A 57 0.97 0.67 -13.65
N TYR A 58 0.88 0.96 -14.94
CA TYR A 58 0.57 2.31 -15.46
C TYR A 58 -0.89 2.75 -15.29
N SER A 59 -1.81 1.84 -14.96
CA SER A 59 -3.24 2.16 -14.87
C SER A 59 -3.59 3.07 -13.71
N SER A 60 -2.73 3.19 -12.70
CA SER A 60 -2.91 4.08 -11.53
C SER A 60 -4.30 3.94 -10.89
N CYS A 61 -4.79 2.69 -10.79
CA CYS A 61 -6.10 2.41 -10.21
C CYS A 61 -6.23 3.00 -8.81
N GLY A 62 -7.36 3.62 -8.51
CA GLY A 62 -7.64 4.11 -7.16
C GLY A 62 -7.86 2.95 -6.18
N ASN A 63 -7.09 2.89 -5.13
CA ASN A 63 -7.25 1.92 -4.05
C ASN A 63 -8.08 2.49 -2.91
N ARG A 64 -8.88 1.63 -2.31
CA ARG A 64 -9.55 1.85 -1.04
C ARG A 64 -8.94 0.90 -0.01
N VAL A 65 -8.27 1.48 0.98
CA VAL A 65 -7.55 0.74 2.02
C VAL A 65 -8.36 0.76 3.32
N LYS A 66 -8.67 -0.40 3.85
CA LYS A 66 -9.35 -0.59 5.13
C LYS A 66 -8.32 -0.77 6.24
N ILE A 67 -8.47 -0.01 7.30
CA ILE A 67 -7.53 0.02 8.42
C ILE A 67 -8.34 -0.16 9.70
N ASP A 68 -7.92 -1.11 10.54
CA ASP A 68 -8.44 -1.25 11.89
C ASP A 68 -8.10 -0.01 12.71
N ARG A 69 -9.11 0.59 13.32
CA ARG A 69 -8.98 1.88 14.03
C ARG A 69 -8.11 1.78 15.27
N GLU A 70 -8.23 0.68 16.01
CA GLU A 70 -7.54 0.50 17.29
C GLU A 70 -6.06 0.16 17.07
N THR A 71 -5.80 -0.78 16.18
CA THR A 71 -4.45 -1.34 15.98
C THR A 71 -3.66 -0.66 14.86
N GLY A 72 -4.31 0.11 13.98
CA GLY A 72 -3.71 0.66 12.77
C GLY A 72 -3.37 -0.39 11.71
N ARG A 73 -3.78 -1.65 11.90
CA ARG A 73 -3.51 -2.75 10.97
C ARG A 73 -4.32 -2.61 9.69
N VAL A 74 -3.68 -2.80 8.55
CA VAL A 74 -4.39 -2.88 7.27
C VAL A 74 -5.16 -4.19 7.19
N LEU A 75 -6.48 -4.09 6.99
CA LEU A 75 -7.40 -5.22 6.92
C LEU A 75 -7.62 -5.70 5.48
N GLY A 76 -7.48 -4.82 4.51
CA GLY A 76 -7.67 -5.17 3.11
C GLY A 76 -7.54 -3.98 2.18
N VAL A 77 -7.44 -4.29 0.89
CA VAL A 77 -7.37 -3.32 -0.20
C VAL A 77 -8.44 -3.68 -1.24
N GLY A 78 -9.14 -2.67 -1.75
CA GLY A 78 -10.14 -2.83 -2.81
C GLY A 78 -10.09 -1.68 -3.79
N GLY A 79 -10.93 -1.71 -4.81
CA GLY A 79 -11.05 -0.62 -5.77
C GLY A 79 -11.90 0.53 -5.24
N ASN A 80 -11.58 1.73 -5.70
CA ASN A 80 -12.35 2.93 -5.41
C ASN A 80 -13.44 3.13 -6.49
N PRO A 81 -14.74 3.10 -6.14
CA PRO A 81 -15.83 3.22 -7.10
C PRO A 81 -15.92 4.60 -7.78
N TYR A 82 -15.30 5.62 -7.23
CA TYR A 82 -15.21 6.95 -7.86
C TYR A 82 -14.09 7.06 -8.90
N ASN A 83 -13.24 6.05 -9.03
CA ASN A 83 -12.12 6.08 -9.95
C ASN A 83 -12.49 5.38 -11.26
N PRO A 84 -12.39 6.07 -12.43
CA PRO A 84 -12.80 5.50 -13.72
C PRO A 84 -11.95 4.30 -14.17
N ALA A 85 -10.74 4.15 -13.64
CA ALA A 85 -9.93 2.95 -13.89
C ALA A 85 -10.37 1.74 -13.04
N CYS A 86 -11.23 1.95 -12.04
CA CYS A 86 -11.71 0.90 -11.15
C CYS A 86 -13.17 0.52 -11.39
N ALA A 87 -13.97 1.42 -11.95
CA ALA A 87 -15.40 1.21 -12.19
C ALA A 87 -15.84 1.87 -13.49
N TYR A 88 -16.73 1.20 -14.23
CA TYR A 88 -17.41 1.78 -15.37
C TYR A 88 -18.85 1.24 -15.46
N PRO A 89 -19.86 2.11 -15.36
CA PRO A 89 -19.75 3.53 -14.98
C PRO A 89 -19.18 3.71 -13.57
N PHE A 90 -18.46 4.81 -13.33
CA PHE A 90 -17.98 5.15 -11.99
C PHE A 90 -18.99 6.02 -11.25
N LEU A 91 -18.89 6.09 -9.92
CA LEU A 91 -19.75 6.95 -9.11
C LEU A 91 -19.47 8.42 -9.40
N SER A 92 -20.54 9.19 -9.54
CA SER A 92 -20.47 10.65 -9.59
C SER A 92 -19.95 11.21 -8.27
N ASP A 93 -19.25 12.32 -8.36
CA ASP A 93 -18.77 13.08 -7.20
C ASP A 93 -19.91 13.55 -6.28
N ASP A 94 -21.12 13.68 -6.80
CA ASP A 94 -22.32 14.10 -6.06
C ASP A 94 -23.13 12.89 -5.54
N ALA A 95 -22.67 11.66 -5.77
CA ALA A 95 -23.37 10.47 -5.32
C ALA A 95 -23.51 10.44 -3.79
N PRO A 96 -24.70 10.08 -3.26
CA PRO A 96 -24.88 9.92 -1.83
C PRO A 96 -23.94 8.86 -1.25
N LEU A 97 -23.49 9.06 0.00
CA LEU A 97 -22.60 8.11 0.67
C LEU A 97 -23.19 6.69 0.77
N THR A 98 -24.51 6.59 0.95
CA THR A 98 -25.20 5.30 0.94
C THR A 98 -25.01 4.56 -0.36
N GLU A 99 -25.03 5.26 -1.50
CA GLU A 99 -24.74 4.66 -2.80
C GLU A 99 -23.28 4.22 -2.94
N ALA A 100 -22.35 5.01 -2.41
CA ALA A 100 -20.94 4.64 -2.34
C ALA A 100 -20.74 3.34 -1.55
N TYR A 101 -21.36 3.20 -0.40
CA TYR A 101 -21.28 1.97 0.40
C TYR A 101 -21.92 0.77 -0.31
N GLN A 102 -23.07 0.97 -0.92
CA GLN A 102 -23.78 -0.09 -1.65
C GLN A 102 -23.00 -0.55 -2.87
N SER A 103 -22.29 0.35 -3.55
CA SER A 103 -21.42 0.00 -4.69
C SER A 103 -20.24 -0.89 -4.29
N MET A 104 -19.88 -0.91 -3.03
CA MET A 104 -18.82 -1.76 -2.48
C MET A 104 -19.35 -3.10 -1.95
N SER A 105 -20.64 -3.35 -2.07
CA SER A 105 -21.32 -4.58 -1.66
C SER A 105 -22.06 -5.20 -2.84
N PHE A 106 -22.62 -6.38 -2.63
CA PHE A 106 -23.49 -7.04 -3.62
C PHE A 106 -24.98 -6.75 -3.36
N ALA A 107 -25.30 -5.88 -2.37
CA ALA A 107 -26.68 -5.60 -2.01
C ALA A 107 -27.42 -4.85 -3.14
N ASN A 108 -28.65 -5.25 -3.39
CA ASN A 108 -29.58 -4.60 -4.34
C ASN A 108 -29.03 -4.38 -5.76
N GLY A 109 -28.06 -5.20 -6.19
CA GLY A 109 -27.44 -5.09 -7.52
C GLY A 109 -26.50 -3.90 -7.71
N LYS A 110 -26.43 -2.95 -6.78
CA LYS A 110 -25.56 -1.77 -6.88
C LYS A 110 -24.08 -2.15 -6.92
N GLY A 111 -23.67 -3.15 -6.14
CA GLY A 111 -22.31 -3.67 -6.16
C GLY A 111 -21.91 -4.24 -7.52
N ASN A 112 -22.82 -4.77 -8.30
CA ASN A 112 -22.54 -5.25 -9.65
C ASN A 112 -22.48 -4.14 -10.69
N GLN A 113 -23.25 -3.07 -10.50
CA GLN A 113 -23.35 -1.97 -11.46
C GLN A 113 -22.22 -0.96 -11.33
N LEU A 114 -21.79 -0.68 -10.10
CA LEU A 114 -20.89 0.44 -9.80
C LEU A 114 -19.67 -0.01 -8.96
N ARG A 115 -19.42 -1.31 -8.89
CA ARG A 115 -18.38 -1.87 -8.06
C ARG A 115 -16.99 -1.39 -8.48
N GLY A 116 -16.31 -0.72 -7.56
CA GLY A 116 -14.89 -0.42 -7.73
C GLY A 116 -14.04 -1.69 -7.55
N THR A 117 -13.29 -2.06 -8.59
CA THR A 117 -12.40 -3.22 -8.57
C THR A 117 -10.98 -2.85 -8.92
N VAL A 118 -10.03 -3.60 -8.39
CA VAL A 118 -8.65 -3.61 -8.84
C VAL A 118 -8.29 -5.02 -9.29
N CYS A 119 -7.28 -5.15 -10.14
CA CYS A 119 -6.81 -6.48 -10.59
C CYS A 119 -6.16 -7.26 -9.44
N GLY A 120 -5.81 -8.52 -9.68
CA GLY A 120 -5.15 -9.38 -8.69
C GLY A 120 -3.88 -8.74 -8.10
N ARG A 121 -3.10 -8.01 -8.90
CA ARG A 121 -1.91 -7.28 -8.41
C ARG A 121 -2.27 -6.17 -7.43
N GLY A 122 -3.32 -5.39 -7.72
CA GLY A 122 -3.79 -4.34 -6.81
C GLY A 122 -4.32 -4.92 -5.50
N ASN A 123 -5.04 -6.03 -5.54
CA ASN A 123 -5.50 -6.74 -4.34
C ASN A 123 -4.34 -7.33 -3.53
N ALA A 124 -3.30 -7.85 -4.19
CA ALA A 124 -2.13 -8.44 -3.55
C ALA A 124 -1.12 -7.41 -2.99
N THR A 125 -1.43 -6.12 -3.01
CA THR A 125 -0.57 -5.06 -2.46
C THR A 125 -0.28 -5.30 -0.97
N LEU A 126 -1.27 -5.78 -0.21
CA LEU A 126 -1.11 -6.10 1.21
C LEU A 126 -0.17 -7.29 1.42
N ASP A 127 -0.29 -8.32 0.59
CA ASP A 127 0.58 -9.50 0.67
C ASP A 127 2.03 -9.11 0.42
N GLY A 128 2.27 -8.26 -0.59
CA GLY A 128 3.60 -7.72 -0.86
C GLY A 128 4.18 -6.87 0.28
N TYR A 129 3.32 -6.20 1.06
CA TYR A 129 3.75 -5.43 2.23
C TYR A 129 4.15 -6.33 3.41
N THR A 130 3.40 -7.41 3.64
CA THR A 130 3.58 -8.32 4.79
C THR A 130 4.38 -9.58 4.45
N GLN A 131 4.89 -9.68 3.24
CA GLN A 131 5.60 -10.85 2.73
C GLN A 131 6.82 -11.19 3.60
N PRO A 132 6.94 -12.44 4.13
CA PRO A 132 7.99 -12.79 5.08
C PRO A 132 9.40 -12.83 4.47
N ASP A 133 9.50 -13.04 3.16
CA ASP A 133 10.75 -13.03 2.40
C ASP A 133 11.06 -11.65 1.76
N ARG A 134 10.36 -10.60 2.20
CA ARG A 134 10.63 -9.23 1.77
C ARG A 134 12.06 -8.82 2.13
N ILE A 135 12.80 -8.32 1.15
CA ILE A 135 14.14 -7.80 1.35
C ILE A 135 14.06 -6.49 2.14
N THR A 136 14.56 -6.53 3.37
CA THR A 136 14.54 -5.38 4.31
C THR A 136 15.92 -4.79 4.58
N THR A 137 16.98 -5.46 4.11
CA THR A 137 18.37 -5.02 4.22
C THR A 137 19.04 -5.03 2.87
N PRO A 138 20.05 -4.18 2.63
CA PRO A 138 20.83 -4.23 1.40
C PRO A 138 21.49 -5.61 1.23
N LEU A 139 21.45 -6.11 0.01
CA LEU A 139 22.09 -7.37 -0.35
C LEU A 139 23.21 -7.13 -1.36
N LYS A 140 24.38 -7.67 -1.07
CA LYS A 140 25.51 -7.68 -1.98
C LYS A 140 25.68 -9.08 -2.59
N ARG A 141 26.00 -9.14 -3.88
CA ARG A 141 26.25 -10.40 -4.55
C ARG A 141 27.46 -11.12 -3.92
N ALA A 142 27.29 -12.41 -3.62
CA ALA A 142 28.28 -13.24 -2.95
C ALA A 142 28.73 -14.46 -3.79
N GLY A 143 28.46 -14.45 -5.09
CA GLY A 143 28.85 -15.49 -6.04
C GLY A 143 28.91 -14.96 -7.47
N ALA A 144 29.20 -15.83 -8.44
CA ALA A 144 29.21 -15.46 -9.85
C ALA A 144 27.85 -14.96 -10.32
N ARG A 145 27.81 -14.21 -11.42
CA ARG A 145 26.55 -13.74 -12.01
C ARG A 145 25.69 -14.94 -12.41
N GLY A 146 24.42 -14.90 -11.97
CA GLY A 146 23.46 -16.00 -12.22
C GLY A 146 23.40 -17.07 -11.13
N GLU A 147 24.34 -17.13 -10.19
CA GLU A 147 24.29 -18.10 -9.07
C GLU A 147 23.24 -17.80 -8.02
N GLY A 148 22.64 -16.60 -8.00
CA GLY A 148 21.63 -16.23 -7.01
C GLY A 148 22.14 -16.16 -5.57
N LYS A 149 23.46 -16.07 -5.36
CA LYS A 149 24.05 -15.98 -4.01
C LYS A 149 24.19 -14.52 -3.58
N TRP A 150 23.66 -14.22 -2.40
CA TRP A 150 23.63 -12.88 -1.82
C TRP A 150 24.07 -12.91 -0.36
N LYS A 151 24.74 -11.84 0.09
CA LYS A 151 25.03 -11.60 1.50
C LYS A 151 24.43 -10.26 1.94
N PRO A 152 23.83 -10.17 3.15
CA PRO A 152 23.41 -8.90 3.69
C PRO A 152 24.60 -8.02 4.02
N ILE A 153 24.46 -6.72 3.78
CA ILE A 153 25.43 -5.69 4.15
C ILE A 153 24.73 -4.57 4.91
N SER A 154 25.50 -3.75 5.63
CA SER A 154 24.93 -2.57 6.27
C SER A 154 24.58 -1.48 5.27
N TRP A 155 23.69 -0.56 5.67
CA TRP A 155 23.40 0.63 4.87
C TRP A 155 24.61 1.52 4.70
N ASP A 156 25.45 1.66 5.72
CA ASP A 156 26.69 2.43 5.66
C ASP A 156 27.66 1.85 4.64
N GLN A 157 27.81 0.51 4.65
CA GLN A 157 28.64 -0.17 3.65
C GLN A 157 28.08 0.02 2.24
N LEU A 158 26.77 -0.10 2.03
CA LEU A 158 26.14 0.14 0.73
C LEU A 158 26.45 1.54 0.24
N ILE A 159 26.20 2.55 1.08
CA ILE A 159 26.42 3.95 0.73
C ILE A 159 27.89 4.19 0.41
N GLN A 160 28.81 3.69 1.24
CA GLN A 160 30.23 3.83 1.00
C GLN A 160 30.66 3.20 -0.34
N GLU A 161 30.28 1.95 -0.59
CA GLU A 161 30.65 1.25 -1.82
C GLU A 161 30.07 1.90 -3.09
N VAL A 162 28.87 2.44 -3.02
CA VAL A 162 28.22 3.15 -4.14
C VAL A 162 28.86 4.51 -4.39
N THR A 163 29.26 5.21 -3.33
CA THR A 163 29.88 6.55 -3.47
C THR A 163 31.35 6.50 -3.82
N GLU A 164 32.11 5.60 -3.23
CA GLU A 164 33.59 5.55 -3.43
C GLU A 164 33.97 4.62 -4.59
N GLY A 165 33.16 3.58 -4.87
CA GLY A 165 33.54 2.57 -5.87
C GLY A 165 34.66 1.65 -5.43
N GLY A 166 35.43 1.17 -6.37
CA GLY A 166 36.62 0.30 -6.16
C GLY A 166 36.39 -1.14 -6.61
N LYS A 167 37.24 -2.05 -6.15
CA LYS A 167 37.16 -3.49 -6.49
C LYS A 167 36.14 -4.22 -5.58
N LEU A 168 34.91 -3.85 -5.73
CA LEU A 168 33.80 -4.25 -4.81
C LEU A 168 33.52 -5.76 -4.76
N PHE A 169 33.96 -6.51 -5.75
CA PHE A 169 33.70 -7.95 -5.89
C PHE A 169 34.95 -8.82 -5.95
N ALA A 170 36.10 -8.29 -5.50
CA ALA A 170 37.36 -9.03 -5.45
C ALA A 170 37.26 -10.33 -4.63
N GLU A 171 36.47 -10.35 -3.56
CA GLU A 171 36.24 -11.53 -2.70
C GLU A 171 35.66 -12.73 -3.46
N ILE A 172 35.00 -12.49 -4.59
CA ILE A 172 34.39 -13.52 -5.43
C ILE A 172 35.13 -13.70 -6.77
N GLY A 173 36.35 -13.19 -6.85
CA GLY A 173 37.23 -13.36 -8.02
C GLY A 173 36.97 -12.38 -9.17
N GLU A 174 36.21 -11.28 -8.93
CA GLU A 174 36.02 -10.22 -9.93
C GLU A 174 36.91 -9.01 -9.60
N ASP A 175 38.03 -8.86 -10.27
CA ASP A 175 38.98 -7.75 -10.09
C ASP A 175 38.55 -6.45 -10.79
N ARG A 176 37.37 -6.40 -11.36
CA ARG A 176 36.85 -5.22 -12.03
C ARG A 176 36.69 -4.05 -11.05
N GLU A 177 37.30 -2.93 -11.43
CA GLU A 177 37.08 -1.67 -10.73
C GLU A 177 35.74 -1.06 -11.14
N ILE A 178 34.97 -0.61 -10.17
CA ILE A 178 33.65 0.04 -10.34
C ILE A 178 33.82 1.49 -9.93
N GLU A 179 33.46 2.39 -10.82
CA GLU A 179 33.46 3.82 -10.56
C GLU A 179 32.37 4.18 -9.55
N GLY A 180 32.73 4.96 -8.53
CA GLY A 180 31.78 5.51 -7.55
C GLY A 180 31.17 6.82 -8.03
N PHE A 181 30.09 7.26 -7.38
CA PHE A 181 29.44 8.53 -7.71
C PHE A 181 30.25 9.79 -7.34
N LYS A 182 31.31 9.65 -6.55
CA LYS A 182 32.20 10.74 -6.20
C LYS A 182 33.36 10.96 -7.20
N ALA A 183 33.46 10.09 -8.20
CA ALA A 183 34.53 10.19 -9.21
C ALA A 183 34.35 11.42 -10.10
#